data_341c4fc2fc4729a16564596d2ef20e9a
#
_entry.id   341c4fc2fc4729a16564596d2ef20e9a
#
_cell.length_a   1.000
_cell.length_b   1.000
_cell.length_c   1.000
_cell.angle_alpha   90.00
_cell.angle_beta   90.00
_cell.angle_gamma   90.00
#
_symmetry.space_group_name_H-M   'P 1'
#
loop_
_entity.id
_entity.type
_entity.pdbx_description
1 polymer ?
#
loop_
_entity_poly.entity_id
_entity_poly.type
_entity_poly.pdbx_seq_one_letter_code
_entity_poly.pdbx_strand_id
1 'polypeptide(L)'
;HYVGALENWVKLQNEYESFHLIADYHVLTTSLDTSDVYENSIEMLIDWLACGLDPIKSPMFRQSQIKEHAELNLIFSMLITVNRLERNPTLKDQIRDLNIENVIYGHLGYPVLQTADILLYKGNAVPVGEDQVPHIEISREIARRFNNQYGDVFPEPEALLTKFSRLTGL
;
A
#
# COMPACT_ATOMS: atom_id res chain seq x y z
N HIS A 1 8.80 5.73 -10.18
CA HIS A 1 10.26 5.78 -10.05
C HIS A 1 10.88 4.50 -10.60
N TYR A 2 11.50 4.55 -11.81
CA TYR A 2 11.94 3.37 -12.54
C TYR A 2 12.94 2.51 -11.71
N VAL A 3 14.07 3.10 -11.31
CA VAL A 3 15.17 2.35 -10.65
C VAL A 3 14.78 1.82 -9.26
N GLY A 4 13.91 2.52 -8.53
CA GLY A 4 13.55 2.14 -7.16
C GLY A 4 12.46 1.08 -7.07
N ALA A 5 11.50 1.10 -7.98
CA ALA A 5 10.32 0.23 -7.91
C ALA A 5 10.09 -0.56 -9.21
N LEU A 6 9.89 0.11 -10.35
CA LEU A 6 9.42 -0.51 -11.58
C LEU A 6 10.37 -1.57 -12.13
N GLU A 7 11.70 -1.31 -12.15
CA GLU A 7 12.69 -2.28 -12.58
C GLU A 7 12.60 -3.59 -11.77
N ASN A 8 12.35 -3.47 -10.47
CA ASN A 8 12.20 -4.62 -9.59
C ASN A 8 10.88 -5.36 -9.85
N TRP A 9 9.77 -4.63 -10.04
CA TRP A 9 8.47 -5.22 -10.34
C TRP A 9 8.47 -5.98 -11.67
N VAL A 10 9.12 -5.43 -12.71
CA VAL A 10 9.30 -6.11 -14.00
C VAL A 10 10.05 -7.44 -13.86
N LYS A 11 11.01 -7.53 -12.95
CA LYS A 11 11.70 -8.80 -12.64
C LYS A 11 10.78 -9.75 -11.86
N LEU A 12 10.16 -9.25 -10.80
CA LEU A 12 9.33 -10.04 -9.88
C LEU A 12 8.09 -10.63 -10.55
N GLN A 13 7.51 -9.99 -11.57
CA GLN A 13 6.35 -10.54 -12.29
C GLN A 13 6.61 -11.90 -12.96
N ASN A 14 7.88 -12.32 -13.11
CA ASN A 14 8.23 -13.63 -13.64
C ASN A 14 8.47 -14.68 -12.55
N GLU A 15 8.54 -14.26 -11.29
CA GLU A 15 8.84 -15.11 -10.14
C GLU A 15 7.63 -15.25 -9.20
N TYR A 16 6.74 -14.25 -9.19
CA TYR A 16 5.58 -14.16 -8.32
C TYR A 16 4.31 -13.90 -9.12
N GLU A 17 3.18 -14.39 -8.61
CA GLU A 17 1.87 -13.89 -9.00
C GLU A 17 1.72 -12.49 -8.42
N SER A 18 1.86 -11.46 -9.27
CA SER A 18 1.94 -10.07 -8.84
C SER A 18 0.66 -9.32 -9.17
N PHE A 19 0.22 -8.46 -8.26
CA PHE A 19 -0.91 -7.55 -8.41
C PHE A 19 -0.41 -6.11 -8.27
N HIS A 20 -0.74 -5.25 -9.22
CA HIS A 20 -0.32 -3.85 -9.23
C HIS A 20 -1.52 -2.93 -9.11
N LEU A 21 -1.58 -2.24 -8.00
CA LEU A 21 -2.67 -1.38 -7.59
C LEU A 21 -2.28 0.09 -7.78
N ILE A 22 -3.12 0.87 -8.44
CA ILE A 22 -3.06 2.33 -8.45
C ILE A 22 -3.89 2.82 -7.26
N ALA A 23 -3.22 3.37 -6.26
CA ALA A 23 -3.77 3.66 -4.94
C ALA A 23 -4.52 5.02 -4.92
N ASP A 24 -5.58 5.17 -5.71
CA ASP A 24 -6.33 6.41 -5.87
C ASP A 24 -7.12 6.82 -4.61
N TYR A 25 -7.55 5.89 -3.75
CA TYR A 25 -8.11 6.23 -2.43
C TYR A 25 -7.06 6.81 -1.48
N HIS A 26 -5.81 6.35 -1.56
CA HIS A 26 -4.74 6.89 -0.70
C HIS A 26 -4.46 8.36 -0.99
N VAL A 27 -4.69 8.87 -2.19
CA VAL A 27 -4.57 10.29 -2.52
C VAL A 27 -5.45 11.13 -1.59
N LEU A 28 -6.66 10.65 -1.30
CA LEU A 28 -7.64 11.36 -0.45
C LEU A 28 -7.19 11.49 1.01
N THR A 29 -6.19 10.75 1.45
CA THR A 29 -5.66 10.85 2.81
C THR A 29 -4.84 12.12 3.04
N THR A 30 -4.37 12.75 1.97
CA THR A 30 -3.53 13.96 1.99
C THR A 30 -4.12 15.13 1.21
N SER A 31 -4.96 14.87 0.21
CA SER A 31 -5.60 15.92 -0.61
C SER A 31 -7.03 15.52 -0.95
N LEU A 32 -7.97 16.46 -0.82
CA LEU A 32 -9.35 16.28 -1.29
C LEU A 32 -9.56 16.76 -2.73
N ASP A 33 -8.53 17.32 -3.36
CA ASP A 33 -8.58 17.65 -4.79
C ASP A 33 -8.42 16.38 -5.61
N THR A 34 -9.45 16.03 -6.37
CA THR A 34 -9.52 14.84 -7.20
C THR A 34 -9.48 15.14 -8.69
N SER A 35 -9.29 16.43 -9.07
CA SER A 35 -9.37 16.88 -10.47
C SER A 35 -8.50 16.05 -11.42
N ASP A 36 -7.27 15.75 -11.01
CA ASP A 36 -6.27 15.07 -11.85
C ASP A 36 -6.07 13.58 -11.51
N VAL A 37 -6.79 13.05 -10.52
CA VAL A 37 -6.57 11.66 -10.03
C VAL A 37 -6.79 10.62 -11.14
N TYR A 38 -7.82 10.83 -11.96
CA TYR A 38 -8.10 9.91 -13.06
C TYR A 38 -7.01 9.96 -14.14
N GLU A 39 -6.64 11.16 -14.59
CA GLU A 39 -5.62 11.36 -15.64
C GLU A 39 -4.27 10.84 -15.16
N ASN A 40 -3.85 11.20 -13.93
CA ASN A 40 -2.63 10.69 -13.32
C ASN A 40 -2.62 9.15 -13.20
N SER A 41 -3.78 8.53 -12.95
CA SER A 41 -3.89 7.07 -12.93
C SER A 41 -3.63 6.44 -14.30
N ILE A 42 -4.10 7.08 -15.37
CA ILE A 42 -3.87 6.63 -16.75
C ILE A 42 -2.39 6.82 -17.14
N GLU A 43 -1.81 7.98 -16.86
CA GLU A 43 -0.39 8.24 -17.10
C GLU A 43 0.50 7.22 -16.37
N MET A 44 0.20 6.94 -15.10
CA MET A 44 0.92 5.93 -14.33
C MET A 44 0.82 4.53 -14.97
N LEU A 45 -0.36 4.15 -15.47
CA LEU A 45 -0.56 2.87 -16.16
C LEU A 45 0.25 2.81 -17.46
N ILE A 46 0.29 3.90 -18.22
CA ILE A 46 1.09 4.01 -19.45
C ILE A 46 2.58 3.81 -19.12
N ASP A 47 3.08 4.47 -18.08
CA ASP A 47 4.47 4.32 -17.63
C ASP A 47 4.79 2.88 -17.22
N TRP A 48 3.89 2.22 -16.50
CA TRP A 48 4.07 0.81 -16.09
C TRP A 48 4.18 -0.12 -17.29
N LEU A 49 3.29 0.03 -18.27
CA LEU A 49 3.31 -0.75 -19.51
C LEU A 49 4.58 -0.46 -20.33
N ALA A 50 4.96 0.81 -20.45
CA ALA A 50 6.16 1.22 -21.17
C ALA A 50 7.46 0.69 -20.53
N CYS A 51 7.46 0.53 -19.19
CA CYS A 51 8.57 -0.06 -18.45
C CYS A 51 8.65 -1.60 -18.56
N GLY A 52 7.63 -2.25 -19.10
CA GLY A 52 7.63 -3.70 -19.37
C GLY A 52 6.83 -4.54 -18.37
N LEU A 53 5.94 -3.95 -17.59
CA LEU A 53 4.93 -4.72 -16.87
C LEU A 53 3.92 -5.31 -17.86
N ASP A 54 3.67 -6.61 -17.75
CA ASP A 54 2.79 -7.36 -18.63
C ASP A 54 1.42 -7.55 -17.95
N PRO A 55 0.33 -6.95 -18.48
CA PRO A 55 -0.99 -7.02 -17.84
C PRO A 55 -1.59 -8.43 -17.81
N ILE A 56 -1.08 -9.36 -18.61
CA ILE A 56 -1.50 -10.77 -18.60
C ILE A 56 -0.86 -11.51 -17.43
N LYS A 57 0.40 -11.19 -17.11
CA LYS A 57 1.13 -11.79 -15.98
C LYS A 57 0.83 -11.12 -14.65
N SER A 58 0.63 -9.81 -14.70
CA SER A 58 0.51 -8.96 -13.52
C SER A 58 -0.69 -8.03 -13.68
N PRO A 59 -1.88 -8.39 -13.22
CA PRO A 59 -3.05 -7.52 -13.27
C PRO A 59 -2.78 -6.14 -12.68
N MET A 60 -3.21 -5.10 -13.41
CA MET A 60 -3.09 -3.70 -13.02
C MET A 60 -4.47 -3.08 -12.93
N PHE A 61 -4.78 -2.41 -11.83
CA PHE A 61 -6.11 -1.87 -11.58
C PHE A 61 -6.06 -0.68 -10.63
N ARG A 62 -7.11 0.12 -10.62
CA ARG A 62 -7.30 1.19 -9.63
C ARG A 62 -8.00 0.64 -8.40
N GLN A 63 -7.55 1.05 -7.24
CA GLN A 63 -8.09 0.67 -5.94
C GLN A 63 -9.60 0.94 -5.85
N SER A 64 -10.06 2.10 -6.33
CA SER A 64 -11.49 2.48 -6.30
C SER A 64 -12.41 1.63 -7.18
N GLN A 65 -11.86 0.86 -8.12
CA GLN A 65 -12.65 -0.05 -8.95
C GLN A 65 -13.06 -1.34 -8.21
N ILE A 66 -12.36 -1.65 -7.12
CA ILE A 66 -12.60 -2.83 -6.29
C ILE A 66 -13.02 -2.36 -4.90
N LYS A 67 -14.31 -2.32 -4.64
CA LYS A 67 -14.91 -1.73 -3.43
C LYS A 67 -14.53 -2.46 -2.16
N GLU A 68 -14.17 -3.72 -2.28
CA GLU A 68 -13.75 -4.59 -1.19
C GLU A 68 -12.54 -4.05 -0.43
N HIS A 69 -11.70 -3.22 -1.05
CA HIS A 69 -10.64 -2.49 -0.36
C HIS A 69 -11.20 -1.61 0.77
N ALA A 70 -12.25 -0.84 0.48
CA ALA A 70 -12.87 0.02 1.46
C ALA A 70 -13.66 -0.77 2.51
N GLU A 71 -14.34 -1.85 2.12
CA GLU A 71 -15.07 -2.72 3.04
C GLU A 71 -14.11 -3.43 3.99
N LEU A 72 -13.01 -3.96 3.49
CA LEU A 72 -12.01 -4.65 4.30
C LEU A 72 -11.26 -3.67 5.22
N ASN A 73 -10.97 -2.45 4.73
CA ASN A 73 -10.43 -1.38 5.57
C ASN A 73 -11.34 -1.07 6.77
N LEU A 74 -12.67 -1.00 6.54
CA LEU A 74 -13.63 -0.80 7.62
C LEU A 74 -13.55 -1.93 8.66
N ILE A 75 -13.54 -3.19 8.21
CA ILE A 75 -13.44 -4.36 9.09
C ILE A 75 -12.12 -4.34 9.88
N PHE A 76 -11.01 -4.08 9.22
CA PHE A 76 -9.69 -4.03 9.85
C PHE A 76 -9.54 -2.88 10.86
N SER A 77 -10.24 -1.76 10.63
CA SER A 77 -10.26 -0.63 11.56
C SER A 77 -10.80 -1.01 12.95
N MET A 78 -11.61 -2.07 13.05
CA MET A 78 -12.11 -2.61 14.31
C MET A 78 -11.08 -3.45 15.07
N LEU A 79 -9.96 -3.80 14.42
CA LEU A 79 -8.94 -4.70 14.98
C LEU A 79 -7.68 -3.97 15.46
N ILE A 80 -7.59 -2.65 15.27
CA ILE A 80 -6.40 -1.88 15.64
C ILE A 80 -6.78 -0.65 16.44
N THR A 81 -5.93 -0.26 17.38
CA THR A 81 -6.19 0.91 18.22
C THR A 81 -5.54 2.17 17.63
N VAL A 82 -6.15 3.33 17.91
CA VAL A 82 -5.58 4.65 17.58
C VAL A 82 -4.15 4.79 18.09
N ASN A 83 -3.93 4.46 19.36
CA ASN A 83 -2.59 4.54 19.98
C ASN A 83 -1.53 3.68 19.27
N ARG A 84 -1.95 2.57 18.62
CA ARG A 84 -1.03 1.72 17.86
C ARG A 84 -0.64 2.40 16.53
N LEU A 85 -1.60 3.04 15.85
CA LEU A 85 -1.36 3.80 14.64
C LEU A 85 -0.48 5.02 14.90
N GLU A 86 -0.77 5.79 15.94
CA GLU A 86 0.02 6.97 16.34
C GLU A 86 1.47 6.65 16.69
N ARG A 87 1.77 5.41 17.09
CA ARG A 87 3.14 4.97 17.35
C ARG A 87 3.91 4.51 16.11
N ASN A 88 3.27 4.47 14.94
CA ASN A 88 3.95 4.11 13.69
C ASN A 88 4.97 5.20 13.32
N PRO A 89 6.27 4.87 13.19
CA PRO A 89 7.30 5.87 12.89
C PRO A 89 7.10 6.50 11.51
N THR A 90 6.73 5.73 10.49
CA THR A 90 6.51 6.24 9.13
C THR A 90 5.36 7.25 9.09
N LEU A 91 4.26 6.99 9.83
CA LEU A 91 3.17 7.94 9.94
C LEU A 91 3.62 9.26 10.61
N LYS A 92 4.43 9.16 11.68
CA LYS A 92 4.99 10.35 12.35
C LYS A 92 5.89 11.17 11.44
N ASP A 93 6.74 10.48 10.67
CA ASP A 93 7.63 11.13 9.73
C ASP A 93 6.84 11.83 8.62
N GLN A 94 5.80 11.21 8.08
CA GLN A 94 4.91 11.86 7.10
C GLN A 94 4.20 13.09 7.65
N ILE A 95 3.64 13.01 8.86
CA ILE A 95 2.97 14.14 9.51
C ILE A 95 3.95 15.33 9.64
N ARG A 96 5.19 15.05 10.05
CA ARG A 96 6.23 16.07 10.18
C ARG A 96 6.64 16.64 8.81
N ASP A 97 6.96 15.77 7.86
CA ASP A 97 7.54 16.17 6.57
C ASP A 97 6.54 16.90 5.68
N LEU A 98 5.25 16.59 5.79
CA LEU A 98 4.15 17.28 5.12
C LEU A 98 3.60 18.46 5.92
N ASN A 99 4.14 18.76 7.11
CA ASN A 99 3.67 19.81 8.02
C ASN A 99 2.16 19.74 8.30
N ILE A 100 1.64 18.55 8.56
CA ILE A 100 0.21 18.34 8.82
C ILE A 100 -0.12 18.80 10.25
N GLU A 101 -0.74 19.96 10.37
CA GLU A 101 -1.13 20.51 11.68
C GLU A 101 -2.30 19.73 12.32
N ASN A 102 -3.27 19.35 11.50
CA ASN A 102 -4.46 18.63 11.94
C ASN A 102 -4.58 17.30 11.22
N VAL A 103 -4.23 16.22 11.92
CA VAL A 103 -4.29 14.86 11.38
C VAL A 103 -5.75 14.42 11.28
N ILE A 104 -6.27 14.30 10.07
CA ILE A 104 -7.61 13.76 9.83
C ILE A 104 -7.63 12.25 10.02
N TYR A 105 -8.81 11.69 10.31
CA TYR A 105 -8.99 10.25 10.51
C TYR A 105 -8.50 9.42 9.31
N GLY A 106 -8.76 9.85 8.08
CA GLY A 106 -8.28 9.16 6.88
C GLY A 106 -6.76 9.07 6.82
N HIS A 107 -6.04 10.15 7.20
CA HIS A 107 -4.57 10.13 7.25
C HIS A 107 -4.04 9.24 8.37
N LEU A 108 -4.67 9.27 9.55
CA LEU A 108 -4.32 8.35 10.65
C LEU A 108 -4.55 6.89 10.25
N GLY A 109 -5.61 6.62 9.50
CA GLY A 109 -6.07 5.29 9.12
C GLY A 109 -5.43 4.71 7.85
N TYR A 110 -4.62 5.46 7.08
CA TYR A 110 -4.11 4.95 5.80
C TYR A 110 -3.29 3.65 5.92
N PRO A 111 -2.57 3.35 7.03
CA PRO A 111 -1.89 2.06 7.14
C PRO A 111 -2.85 0.86 7.21
N VAL A 112 -4.09 1.11 7.65
CA VAL A 112 -5.16 0.09 7.66
C VAL A 112 -5.70 -0.13 6.25
N LEU A 113 -5.87 0.94 5.48
CA LEU A 113 -6.23 0.84 4.07
C LEU A 113 -5.14 0.11 3.26
N GLN A 114 -3.86 0.42 3.49
CA GLN A 114 -2.75 -0.32 2.89
C GLN A 114 -2.75 -1.80 3.29
N THR A 115 -3.13 -2.11 4.52
CA THR A 115 -3.31 -3.50 4.96
C THR A 115 -4.43 -4.20 4.17
N ALA A 116 -5.54 -3.51 3.90
CA ALA A 116 -6.61 -4.05 3.06
C ALA A 116 -6.13 -4.30 1.63
N ASP A 117 -5.33 -3.40 1.07
CA ASP A 117 -4.73 -3.56 -0.27
C ASP A 117 -3.86 -4.81 -0.39
N ILE A 118 -3.15 -5.16 0.67
CA ILE A 118 -2.28 -6.34 0.70
C ILE A 118 -3.08 -7.61 0.96
N LEU A 119 -3.91 -7.61 1.98
CA LEU A 119 -4.56 -8.84 2.47
C LEU A 119 -5.76 -9.26 1.62
N LEU A 120 -6.40 -8.35 0.88
CA LEU A 120 -7.50 -8.68 -0.04
C LEU A 120 -7.06 -9.73 -1.08
N TYR A 121 -5.83 -9.64 -1.54
CA TYR A 121 -5.22 -10.58 -2.49
C TYR A 121 -4.42 -11.69 -1.82
N LYS A 122 -4.51 -11.80 -0.49
CA LYS A 122 -3.71 -12.74 0.30
C LYS A 122 -2.20 -12.59 0.03
N GLY A 123 -1.75 -11.35 -0.16
CA GLY A 123 -0.36 -11.03 -0.42
C GLY A 123 0.55 -11.54 0.69
N ASN A 124 1.50 -12.41 0.34
CA ASN A 124 2.48 -12.97 1.27
C ASN A 124 3.84 -12.28 1.17
N ALA A 125 4.09 -11.55 0.08
CA ALA A 125 5.33 -10.82 -0.16
C ALA A 125 5.02 -9.45 -0.74
N VAL A 126 5.59 -8.39 -0.15
CA VAL A 126 5.34 -7.01 -0.57
C VAL A 126 6.67 -6.31 -0.84
N PRO A 127 6.98 -5.98 -2.11
CA PRO A 127 8.21 -5.27 -2.45
C PRO A 127 8.10 -3.81 -2.00
N VAL A 128 8.92 -3.45 -1.02
CA VAL A 128 8.89 -2.13 -0.37
C VAL A 128 10.28 -1.58 -0.07
N GLY A 129 10.37 -0.27 0.13
CA GLY A 129 11.50 0.38 0.76
C GLY A 129 11.52 0.17 2.29
N GLU A 130 12.65 0.43 2.92
CA GLU A 130 12.81 0.28 4.38
C GLU A 130 11.82 1.15 5.18
N ASP A 131 11.47 2.31 4.66
CA ASP A 131 10.50 3.23 5.26
C ASP A 131 9.09 2.64 5.36
N GLN A 132 8.75 1.64 4.54
CA GLN A 132 7.44 0.99 4.52
C GLN A 132 7.35 -0.25 5.43
N VAL A 133 8.47 -0.75 5.96
CA VAL A 133 8.48 -1.91 6.85
C VAL A 133 7.54 -1.75 8.05
N PRO A 134 7.44 -0.57 8.71
CA PRO A 134 6.51 -0.38 9.82
C PRO A 134 5.02 -0.54 9.44
N HIS A 135 4.66 -0.32 8.16
CA HIS A 135 3.30 -0.56 7.67
C HIS A 135 3.06 -2.05 7.42
N ILE A 136 4.06 -2.77 6.91
CA ILE A 136 3.96 -4.23 6.77
C ILE A 136 3.78 -4.90 8.13
N GLU A 137 4.45 -4.40 9.19
CA GLU A 137 4.23 -4.90 10.55
C GLU A 137 2.81 -4.64 11.08
N ILE A 138 2.18 -3.51 10.71
CA ILE A 138 0.76 -3.28 11.01
C ILE A 138 -0.12 -4.31 10.27
N SER A 139 0.18 -4.59 9.00
CA SER A 139 -0.55 -5.59 8.22
C SER A 139 -0.44 -6.99 8.84
N ARG A 140 0.73 -7.39 9.30
CA ARG A 140 0.97 -8.64 10.02
C ARG A 140 0.18 -8.72 11.33
N GLU A 141 0.19 -7.61 12.09
CA GLU A 141 -0.55 -7.52 13.35
C GLU A 141 -2.07 -7.67 13.13
N ILE A 142 -2.62 -7.00 12.11
CA ILE A 142 -4.04 -7.09 11.77
C ILE A 142 -4.39 -8.49 11.28
N ALA A 143 -3.56 -9.10 10.41
CA ALA A 143 -3.76 -10.47 9.94
C ALA A 143 -3.83 -11.46 11.11
N ARG A 144 -2.87 -11.40 12.05
CA ARG A 144 -2.88 -12.25 13.25
C ARG A 144 -4.13 -12.05 14.09
N ARG A 145 -4.54 -10.80 14.33
CA ARG A 145 -5.74 -10.50 15.13
C ARG A 145 -7.01 -11.01 14.47
N PHE A 146 -7.10 -10.84 13.16
CA PHE A 146 -8.22 -11.37 12.37
C PHE A 146 -8.27 -12.91 12.46
N ASN A 147 -7.14 -13.56 12.18
CA ASN A 147 -7.04 -15.02 12.19
C ASN A 147 -7.34 -15.61 13.58
N ASN A 148 -6.89 -14.97 14.65
CA ASN A 148 -7.19 -15.40 16.02
C ASN A 148 -8.68 -15.32 16.35
N GLN A 149 -9.42 -14.38 15.74
CA GLN A 149 -10.84 -14.18 16.01
C GLN A 149 -11.74 -15.02 15.10
N TYR A 150 -11.35 -15.19 13.82
CA TYR A 150 -12.23 -15.71 12.77
C TYR A 150 -11.69 -16.97 12.08
N GLY A 151 -10.50 -17.46 12.46
CA GLY A 151 -9.82 -18.60 11.83
C GLY A 151 -8.79 -18.14 10.79
N ASP A 152 -7.98 -19.08 10.31
CA ASP A 152 -6.88 -18.81 9.37
C ASP A 152 -7.38 -18.41 7.97
N VAL A 153 -7.43 -17.10 7.72
CA VAL A 153 -7.89 -16.51 6.46
C VAL A 153 -6.76 -15.81 5.72
N PHE A 154 -5.96 -15.00 6.44
CA PHE A 154 -4.95 -14.14 5.83
C PHE A 154 -3.52 -14.63 6.15
N PRO A 155 -2.61 -14.65 5.15
CA PRO A 155 -1.20 -14.83 5.43
C PRO A 155 -0.63 -13.63 6.19
N GLU A 156 0.47 -13.82 6.89
CA GLU A 156 1.26 -12.70 7.41
C GLU A 156 2.22 -12.24 6.30
N PRO A 157 2.05 -11.01 5.76
CA PRO A 157 2.88 -10.54 4.66
C PRO A 157 4.31 -10.28 5.10
N GLU A 158 5.28 -10.51 4.21
CA GLU A 158 6.69 -10.21 4.41
C GLU A 158 7.14 -9.06 3.52
N ALA A 159 7.99 -8.17 4.06
CA ALA A 159 8.60 -7.11 3.28
C ALA A 159 9.74 -7.67 2.42
N LEU A 160 9.64 -7.50 1.09
CA LEU A 160 10.75 -7.76 0.17
C LEU A 160 11.50 -6.45 -0.04
N LEU A 161 12.64 -6.29 0.62
CA LEU A 161 13.46 -5.09 0.50
C LEU A 161 14.15 -5.04 -0.86
N THR A 162 14.05 -3.91 -1.53
CA THR A 162 14.75 -3.66 -2.78
C THR A 162 16.23 -3.36 -2.51
N LYS A 163 17.12 -3.73 -3.45
CA LYS A 163 18.57 -3.45 -3.33
C LYS A 163 18.89 -1.94 -3.22
N PHE A 164 18.00 -1.10 -3.71
CA PHE A 164 18.10 0.37 -3.64
C PHE A 164 17.02 0.90 -2.70
N SER A 165 17.25 0.74 -1.40
CA SER A 165 16.28 1.10 -0.36
C SER A 165 16.03 2.61 -0.24
N ARG A 166 16.97 3.44 -0.70
CA ARG A 166 16.86 4.91 -0.63
C ARG A 166 17.59 5.58 -1.80
N LEU A 167 16.86 6.34 -2.62
CA LEU A 167 17.45 7.28 -3.57
C LEU A 167 17.40 8.67 -2.95
N THR A 168 18.56 9.26 -2.70
CA THR A 168 18.65 10.67 -2.33
C THR A 168 18.37 11.53 -3.55
N GLY A 169 17.52 12.55 -3.40
CA GLY A 169 17.34 13.57 -4.44
C GLY A 169 18.66 14.26 -4.80
N LEU A 170 18.73 14.74 -6.04
CA LEU A 170 19.85 15.55 -6.54
C LEU A 170 19.82 16.93 -5.91
#